data_50859ca1700ca6ac38b38c5bbb63b69b
#
_entry.id   50859ca1700ca6ac38b38c5bbb63b69b
#
_cell.length_a   1.000
_cell.length_b   1.000
_cell.length_c   1.000
_cell.angle_alpha   90.00
_cell.angle_beta   90.00
_cell.angle_gamma   90.00
#
_symmetry.space_group_name_H-M   'P 1'
#
loop_
_entity.id
_entity.type
_entity.pdbx_description
1 polymer ?
#
loop_
_entity_poly.entity_id
_entity_poly.type
_entity_poly.pdbx_seq_one_letter_code
_entity_poly.pdbx_strand_id
1 'polypeptide(L)'
;MVENIVAYIYSITGLIFFIAWQMNYSLTKYLLKEKNFSKTLYLELFFLMIIMVSYYLSSSAFFILLFVIHAANIFTIIFLKDQILDSSEIFDSQIMEITTVSYYIVVGFLLVFLN
;
A
#
# COMPACT_ATOMS: atom_id res chain seq x y z
N MET A 1 -10.98 17.42 5.29
CA MET A 1 -11.22 17.34 3.85
C MET A 1 -10.11 16.59 3.09
N VAL A 2 -8.85 16.98 3.27
CA VAL A 2 -7.71 16.28 2.64
C VAL A 2 -7.68 14.82 3.07
N GLU A 3 -7.91 14.55 4.34
CA GLU A 3 -7.92 13.20 4.91
C GLU A 3 -8.99 12.33 4.26
N ASN A 4 -10.14 12.90 3.94
CA ASN A 4 -11.22 12.16 3.28
C ASN A 4 -10.85 11.77 1.85
N ILE A 5 -10.15 12.65 1.12
CA ILE A 5 -9.68 12.36 -0.23
C ILE A 5 -8.68 11.21 -0.19
N VAL A 6 -7.72 11.28 0.72
CA VAL A 6 -6.71 10.21 0.89
C VAL A 6 -7.40 8.91 1.33
N ALA A 7 -8.40 9.00 2.21
CA ALA A 7 -9.18 7.84 2.64
C ALA A 7 -9.86 7.15 1.46
N TYR A 8 -10.44 7.92 0.54
CA TYR A 8 -11.05 7.35 -0.66
C TYR A 8 -10.01 6.66 -1.54
N ILE A 9 -8.82 7.24 -1.70
CA ILE A 9 -7.75 6.65 -2.50
C ILE A 9 -7.33 5.31 -1.90
N TYR A 10 -7.10 5.24 -0.60
CA TYR A 10 -6.75 4.00 0.09
C TYR A 10 -7.87 2.96 -0.01
N SER A 11 -9.11 3.37 0.20
CA SER A 11 -10.27 2.47 0.18
C SER A 11 -10.48 1.90 -1.23
N ILE A 12 -10.36 2.72 -2.26
CA ILE A 12 -10.49 2.28 -3.66
C ILE A 12 -9.37 1.29 -3.99
N THR A 13 -8.14 1.57 -3.57
CA THR A 13 -7.02 0.66 -3.78
C THR A 13 -7.28 -0.68 -3.11
N GLY A 14 -7.72 -0.68 -1.87
CA GLY A 14 -8.08 -1.91 -1.15
C GLY A 14 -9.19 -2.67 -1.84
N LEU A 15 -10.19 -1.97 -2.36
CA LEU A 15 -11.29 -2.59 -3.09
C LEU A 15 -10.82 -3.26 -4.39
N ILE A 16 -9.89 -2.62 -5.11
CA ILE A 16 -9.30 -3.19 -6.32
C ILE A 16 -8.59 -4.51 -5.99
N PHE A 17 -7.77 -4.53 -4.94
CA PHE A 17 -7.11 -5.76 -4.50
C PHE A 17 -8.12 -6.83 -4.09
N PHE A 18 -9.18 -6.44 -3.38
CA PHE A 18 -10.22 -7.37 -2.94
C PHE A 18 -10.96 -7.99 -4.13
N ILE A 19 -11.36 -7.18 -5.11
CA ILE A 19 -12.07 -7.67 -6.30
C ILE A 19 -11.18 -8.63 -7.07
N ALA A 20 -9.90 -8.29 -7.27
CA ALA A 20 -8.96 -9.17 -7.96
C ALA A 20 -8.84 -10.52 -7.24
N TRP A 21 -8.79 -10.49 -5.91
CA TRP A 21 -8.72 -11.71 -5.10
C TRP A 21 -9.98 -12.56 -5.26
N GLN A 22 -11.17 -11.96 -5.27
CA GLN A 22 -12.41 -12.67 -5.48
C GLN A 22 -12.49 -13.31 -6.87
N MET A 23 -11.75 -12.77 -7.84
CA MET A 23 -11.64 -13.33 -9.19
C MET A 23 -10.50 -14.35 -9.29
N ASN A 24 -9.98 -14.83 -8.16
CA ASN A 24 -8.88 -15.80 -8.08
C ASN A 24 -7.57 -15.28 -8.68
N TYR A 25 -7.33 -13.98 -8.63
CA TYR A 25 -6.10 -13.36 -9.10
C TYR A 25 -5.39 -12.66 -7.95
N SER A 26 -4.16 -13.09 -7.65
CA SER A 26 -3.38 -12.46 -6.59
C SER A 26 -2.59 -11.28 -7.13
N LEU A 27 -3.15 -10.08 -6.97
CA LEU A 27 -2.50 -8.84 -7.40
C LEU A 27 -1.24 -8.57 -6.56
N THR A 28 -1.25 -8.92 -5.28
CA THR A 28 -0.08 -8.78 -4.42
C THR A 28 1.09 -9.62 -4.92
N LYS A 29 0.86 -10.89 -5.25
CA LYS A 29 1.91 -11.74 -5.83
C LYS A 29 2.40 -11.20 -7.18
N TYR A 30 1.49 -10.67 -8.00
CA TYR A 30 1.86 -10.06 -9.27
C TYR A 30 2.83 -8.91 -9.04
N LEU A 31 2.56 -8.04 -8.08
CA LEU A 31 3.40 -6.88 -7.77
C LEU A 31 4.74 -7.26 -7.14
N LEU A 32 4.82 -8.43 -6.47
CA LEU A 32 6.05 -8.88 -5.82
C LEU A 32 6.95 -9.71 -6.74
N LYS A 33 6.57 -9.93 -8.00
CA LYS A 33 7.46 -10.55 -8.98
C LYS A 33 8.55 -9.56 -9.40
N GLU A 34 9.76 -10.06 -9.58
CA GLU A 34 10.91 -9.22 -9.92
C GLU A 34 10.66 -8.35 -11.15
N LYS A 35 10.05 -8.91 -12.18
CA LYS A 35 9.75 -8.18 -13.42
C LYS A 35 8.77 -7.03 -13.23
N ASN A 36 8.03 -7.01 -12.14
CA ASN A 36 7.03 -5.99 -11.83
C ASN A 36 7.48 -5.02 -10.75
N PHE A 37 8.72 -5.11 -10.27
CA PHE A 37 9.21 -4.23 -9.19
C PHE A 37 9.17 -2.75 -9.57
N SER A 38 9.37 -2.42 -10.85
CA SER A 38 9.22 -1.03 -11.30
C SER A 38 7.80 -0.51 -11.07
N LYS A 39 6.80 -1.34 -11.35
CA LYS A 39 5.39 -0.98 -11.14
C LYS A 39 5.08 -0.80 -9.66
N THR A 40 5.60 -1.69 -8.83
CA THR A 40 5.44 -1.61 -7.38
C THR A 40 6.10 -0.34 -6.83
N LEU A 41 7.30 -0.02 -7.32
CA LEU A 41 8.01 1.19 -6.93
C LEU A 41 7.22 2.45 -7.32
N TYR A 42 6.66 2.49 -8.52
CA TYR A 42 5.84 3.63 -8.95
C TYR A 42 4.58 3.77 -8.10
N LEU A 43 3.95 2.67 -7.73
CA LEU A 43 2.78 2.70 -6.85
C LEU A 43 3.14 3.28 -5.48
N GLU A 44 4.24 2.83 -4.89
CA GLU A 44 4.69 3.35 -3.59
C GLU A 44 5.09 4.82 -3.66
N LEU A 45 5.76 5.24 -4.74
CA LEU A 45 6.10 6.65 -4.95
C LEU A 45 4.85 7.52 -5.10
N PHE A 46 3.83 7.02 -5.80
CA PHE A 46 2.55 7.71 -5.95
C PHE A 46 1.91 7.98 -4.59
N PHE A 47 1.82 6.96 -3.74
CA PHE A 47 1.28 7.13 -2.39
C PHE A 47 2.15 8.07 -1.55
N LEU A 48 3.47 7.95 -1.66
CA LEU A 48 4.39 8.81 -0.92
C LEU A 48 4.18 10.29 -1.26
N MET A 49 4.04 10.61 -2.55
CA MET A 49 3.80 11.97 -3.00
C MET A 49 2.46 12.50 -2.50
N ILE A 50 1.41 11.69 -2.57
CA ILE A 50 0.08 12.06 -2.07
C ILE A 50 0.17 12.39 -0.58
N ILE A 51 0.87 11.56 0.19
CA ILE A 51 0.99 11.74 1.63
C ILE A 51 1.80 13.00 1.97
N MET A 52 2.87 13.27 1.23
CA MET A 52 3.66 14.50 1.42
C MET A 52 2.81 15.76 1.21
N VAL A 53 2.06 15.79 0.11
CA VAL A 53 1.18 16.93 -0.18
C VAL A 53 0.09 17.04 0.88
N SER A 54 -0.48 15.93 1.28
CA SER A 54 -1.54 15.90 2.29
C SER A 54 -1.06 16.38 3.65
N TYR A 55 0.15 16.00 4.05
CA TYR A 55 0.74 16.49 5.29
C TYR A 55 0.96 18.00 5.23
N TYR A 56 1.45 18.48 4.11
CA TYR A 56 1.64 19.92 3.91
C TYR A 56 0.33 20.70 4.09
N LEU A 57 -0.78 20.15 3.59
CA LEU A 57 -2.08 20.81 3.64
C LEU A 57 -2.81 20.64 4.97
N SER A 58 -2.62 19.51 5.66
CA SER A 58 -3.40 19.14 6.84
C SER A 58 -2.60 19.10 8.12
N SER A 59 -1.29 18.84 8.07
CA SER A 59 -0.38 18.72 9.23
C SER A 59 -0.80 17.62 10.22
N SER A 60 -1.57 16.60 9.78
CA SER A 60 -1.95 15.49 10.64
C SER A 60 -0.77 14.56 10.88
N ALA A 61 -0.53 14.22 12.15
CA ALA A 61 0.54 13.30 12.54
C ALA A 61 0.37 11.90 11.92
N PHE A 62 -0.85 11.51 11.59
CA PHE A 62 -1.11 10.22 10.95
C PHE A 62 -0.42 10.12 9.59
N PHE A 63 -0.30 11.22 8.84
CA PHE A 63 0.41 11.23 7.58
C PHE A 63 1.91 10.98 7.74
N ILE A 64 2.50 11.34 8.87
CA ILE A 64 3.91 11.01 9.17
C ILE A 64 4.07 9.49 9.25
N LEU A 65 3.16 8.82 9.94
CA LEU A 65 3.18 7.36 10.04
C LEU A 65 3.07 6.70 8.66
N LEU A 66 2.15 7.15 7.83
CA LEU A 66 1.97 6.63 6.48
C LEU A 66 3.20 6.89 5.60
N PHE A 67 3.82 8.06 5.75
CA PHE A 67 5.06 8.38 5.05
C PHE A 67 6.16 7.38 5.39
N VAL A 68 6.33 7.08 6.67
CA VAL A 68 7.35 6.11 7.13
C VAL A 68 7.08 4.73 6.53
N ILE A 69 5.81 4.30 6.51
CA ILE A 69 5.45 2.99 5.96
C ILE A 69 5.81 2.90 4.48
N HIS A 70 5.42 3.89 3.67
CA HIS A 70 5.70 3.86 2.24
C HIS A 70 7.19 4.04 1.93
N ALA A 71 7.89 4.87 2.70
CA ALA A 71 9.34 5.02 2.57
C ALA A 71 10.06 3.71 2.90
N ALA A 72 9.62 2.99 3.93
CA ALA A 72 10.17 1.69 4.27
C ALA A 72 9.92 0.67 3.16
N ASN A 73 8.74 0.69 2.54
CA ASN A 73 8.43 -0.18 1.41
C ASN A 73 9.35 0.09 0.22
N ILE A 74 9.58 1.37 -0.10
CA ILE A 74 10.49 1.77 -1.17
C ILE A 74 11.91 1.29 -0.88
N PHE A 75 12.39 1.50 0.35
CA PHE A 75 13.71 1.03 0.76
C PHE A 75 13.83 -0.48 0.59
N THR A 76 12.82 -1.23 1.01
CA THR A 76 12.79 -2.69 0.90
C THR A 76 12.85 -3.14 -0.56
N ILE A 77 12.10 -2.50 -1.45
CA ILE A 77 12.09 -2.83 -2.87
C ILE A 77 13.47 -2.60 -3.49
N ILE A 78 14.15 -1.51 -3.13
CA ILE A 78 15.43 -1.14 -3.74
C ILE A 78 16.57 -1.97 -3.17
N PHE A 79 16.63 -2.16 -1.85
CA PHE A 79 17.80 -2.71 -1.17
C PHE A 79 17.65 -4.13 -0.64
N LEU A 80 16.41 -4.61 -0.43
CA LEU A 80 16.12 -5.92 0.15
C LEU A 80 15.30 -6.80 -0.81
N LYS A 81 15.58 -6.67 -2.08
CA LYS A 81 14.86 -7.32 -3.17
C LYS A 81 14.82 -8.84 -3.02
N ASP A 82 15.95 -9.45 -2.69
CA ASP A 82 16.04 -10.92 -2.56
C ASP A 82 15.17 -11.42 -1.41
N GLN A 83 15.09 -10.67 -0.32
CA GLN A 83 14.24 -11.03 0.81
C GLN A 83 12.76 -10.94 0.47
N ILE A 84 12.36 -9.98 -0.38
CA ILE A 84 10.98 -9.93 -0.88
C ILE A 84 10.66 -11.16 -1.71
N LEU A 85 11.57 -11.55 -2.61
CA LEU A 85 11.37 -12.72 -3.46
C LEU A 85 11.26 -13.99 -2.64
N ASP A 86 12.14 -14.17 -1.65
CA ASP A 86 12.09 -15.34 -0.77
C ASP A 86 10.78 -15.37 0.02
N SER A 87 10.36 -14.23 0.57
CA SER A 87 9.12 -14.15 1.34
C SER A 87 7.90 -14.44 0.47
N SER A 88 7.88 -13.96 -0.78
CA SER A 88 6.74 -14.18 -1.67
C SER A 88 6.60 -15.63 -2.09
N GLU A 89 7.67 -16.42 -2.04
CA GLU A 89 7.62 -17.85 -2.31
C GLU A 89 7.13 -18.66 -1.09
N ILE A 90 7.44 -18.18 0.13
CA ILE A 90 7.11 -18.88 1.36
C ILE A 90 5.64 -18.63 1.76
N PHE A 91 5.15 -17.38 1.66
CA PHE A 91 3.82 -17.02 2.14
C PHE A 91 2.74 -17.41 1.15
N ASP A 92 1.62 -17.92 1.70
CA ASP A 92 0.41 -18.21 0.95
C ASP A 92 -0.14 -16.91 0.33
N SER A 93 -0.59 -17.00 -0.93
CA SER A 93 -1.21 -15.88 -1.63
C SER A 93 -2.43 -15.35 -0.89
N GLN A 94 -3.20 -16.21 -0.22
CA GLN A 94 -4.37 -15.81 0.53
C GLN A 94 -3.98 -14.91 1.72
N ILE A 95 -2.93 -15.28 2.45
CA ILE A 95 -2.44 -14.48 3.57
C ILE A 95 -1.95 -13.11 3.07
N MET A 96 -1.22 -13.09 1.95
CA MET A 96 -0.71 -11.86 1.36
C MET A 96 -1.85 -10.93 0.94
N GLU A 97 -2.89 -11.48 0.32
CA GLU A 97 -4.04 -10.69 -0.11
C GLU A 97 -4.83 -10.14 1.07
N ILE A 98 -5.08 -10.96 2.09
CA ILE A 98 -5.78 -10.51 3.30
C ILE A 98 -5.00 -9.36 3.95
N THR A 99 -3.68 -9.50 4.05
CA THR A 99 -2.84 -8.47 4.67
C THR A 99 -2.91 -7.16 3.87
N THR A 100 -2.79 -7.22 2.55
CA THR A 100 -2.79 -6.04 1.69
C THR A 100 -4.15 -5.36 1.70
N VAL A 101 -5.22 -6.11 1.51
CA VAL A 101 -6.59 -5.57 1.52
C VAL A 101 -6.88 -4.92 2.88
N SER A 102 -6.54 -5.62 3.96
CA SER A 102 -6.76 -5.11 5.32
C SER A 102 -6.01 -3.80 5.55
N TYR A 103 -4.77 -3.72 5.11
CA TYR A 103 -3.97 -2.49 5.26
C TYR A 103 -4.68 -1.30 4.62
N TYR A 104 -5.04 -1.40 3.36
CA TYR A 104 -5.64 -0.28 2.65
C TYR A 104 -7.02 0.10 3.20
N ILE A 105 -7.86 -0.88 3.52
CA ILE A 105 -9.20 -0.62 4.04
C ILE A 105 -9.13 -0.01 5.46
N VAL A 106 -8.28 -0.56 6.32
CA VAL A 106 -8.12 -0.06 7.69
C VAL A 106 -7.55 1.36 7.69
N VAL A 107 -6.54 1.64 6.85
CA VAL A 107 -5.98 2.99 6.73
C VAL A 107 -7.05 3.97 6.26
N GLY A 108 -7.82 3.61 5.23
CA GLY A 108 -8.91 4.45 4.75
C GLY A 108 -9.93 4.75 5.85
N PHE A 109 -10.30 3.73 6.60
CA PHE A 109 -11.24 3.87 7.71
C PHE A 109 -10.69 4.79 8.80
N LEU A 110 -9.43 4.59 9.20
CA LEU A 110 -8.80 5.40 10.24
C LEU A 110 -8.67 6.87 9.83
N LEU A 111 -8.37 7.14 8.55
CA LEU A 111 -8.28 8.51 8.05
C LEU A 111 -9.60 9.27 8.18
N VAL A 112 -10.72 8.57 8.01
CA VAL A 112 -12.04 9.19 8.20
C VAL A 112 -12.33 9.43 9.67
N PHE A 113 -12.02 8.45 10.54
CA PHE A 113 -12.44 8.49 11.96
C PHE A 113 -11.50 9.25 12.88
N LEU A 114 -10.23 9.43 12.50
CA LEU A 114 -9.27 10.15 13.34
C LEU A 114 -9.19 11.64 13.01
N ASN A 115 -10.08 12.12 12.19
CA ASN A 115 -10.17 13.56 11.89
C ASN A 115 -11.37 14.19 12.59
#